data_6ce7de9701d28b405357625a002d50e1
#
_entry.id   6ce7de9701d28b405357625a002d50e1
#
_cell.length_a   1.000
_cell.length_b   1.000
_cell.length_c   1.000
_cell.angle_alpha   90.00
_cell.angle_beta   90.00
_cell.angle_gamma   90.00
#
_symmetry.space_group_name_H-M   'P 1'
#
loop_
_entity.id
_entity.type
_entity.pdbx_description
1 polymer ?
#
loop_
_entity_poly.entity_id
_entity_poly.type
_entity_poly.pdbx_seq_one_letter_code
_entity_poly.pdbx_strand_id
1 'polypeptide(L)'
;MDVKTTKSDQKNLVPMDGSEVQKALDSSVELQITVTGRKSGREFSTPVWFVREGKTVYLMPVKGSMNQWYKNVLKSRRIKISSGKVSIELAAKPINDLKRVASIADMFRKKHGAADVKRYYARYDAAVEFNLP
;
A
#
# COMPACT_ATOMS: atom_id res chain seq x y z
N MET A 1 22.12 21.96 21.22
CA MET A 1 21.94 21.51 20.92
C MET A 1 21.62 21.05 20.63
N ASP A 2 21.25 20.92 20.42
CA ASP A 2 20.83 20.39 20.05
C ASP A 2 20.50 19.95 19.56
N VAL A 3 20.54 20.36 19.73
CA VAL A 3 20.10 20.03 19.18
C VAL A 3 19.80 19.04 18.81
N LYS A 4 19.71 18.62 18.97
CA LYS A 4 19.29 17.67 18.65
C LYS A 4 18.24 16.97 18.55
N THR A 5 18.00 16.49 19.31
CA THR A 5 16.68 16.00 19.35
C THR A 5 15.82 16.47 18.24
N THR A 6 15.92 17.62 17.99
CA THR A 6 15.22 18.22 16.89
C THR A 6 15.48 17.53 15.60
N LYS A 7 16.60 16.93 15.49
CA LYS A 7 16.95 16.25 14.27
C LYS A 7 16.10 15.05 13.99
N SER A 8 15.72 14.35 15.03
CA SER A 8 14.84 13.23 14.87
C SER A 8 13.51 13.67 14.28
N ASP A 9 12.98 14.76 14.78
CA ASP A 9 11.77 15.33 14.27
C ASP A 9 11.92 15.82 12.86
N GLN A 10 13.06 16.40 12.56
CA GLN A 10 13.33 16.87 11.22
C GLN A 10 13.34 15.76 10.21
N LYS A 11 13.82 14.59 10.59
CA LYS A 11 13.78 13.46 9.71
C LYS A 11 12.37 13.09 9.33
N ASN A 12 11.48 13.20 10.27
CA ASN A 12 10.08 12.87 10.01
C ASN A 12 9.42 13.88 9.10
N LEU A 13 9.96 15.08 9.05
CA LEU A 13 9.40 16.13 8.22
C LEU A 13 10.02 16.19 6.84
N VAL A 14 11.17 15.56 6.66
CA VAL A 14 11.83 15.52 5.36
C VAL A 14 11.09 14.56 4.44
N PRO A 15 10.84 14.96 3.21
CA PRO A 15 10.21 14.03 2.26
C PRO A 15 11.06 12.78 2.12
N MET A 16 10.41 11.64 2.17
CA MET A 16 11.10 10.37 2.00
C MET A 16 11.51 10.19 0.55
N ASP A 17 12.72 9.72 0.34
CA ASP A 17 13.06 9.28 -0.99
C ASP A 17 12.69 7.81 -1.15
N GLY A 18 12.70 7.36 -2.39
CA GLY A 18 12.27 6.01 -2.69
C GLY A 18 13.11 4.94 -2.03
N SER A 19 14.39 5.22 -1.78
CA SER A 19 15.27 4.20 -1.23
C SER A 19 14.97 3.90 0.24
N GLU A 20 14.60 4.90 1.02
CA GLU A 20 14.22 4.66 2.41
C GLU A 20 12.92 3.89 2.51
N VAL A 21 11.95 4.24 1.68
CA VAL A 21 10.68 3.52 1.64
C VAL A 21 10.90 2.09 1.18
N GLN A 22 11.72 1.87 0.15
CA GLN A 22 12.02 0.53 -0.34
C GLN A 22 12.65 -0.33 0.75
N LYS A 23 13.58 0.23 1.50
CA LYS A 23 14.22 -0.51 2.61
C LYS A 23 13.20 -0.91 3.67
N ALA A 24 12.31 0.00 4.02
CA ALA A 24 11.28 -0.30 5.01
C ALA A 24 10.36 -1.40 4.52
N LEU A 25 9.97 -1.36 3.25
CA LEU A 25 9.09 -2.37 2.68
C LEU A 25 9.79 -3.73 2.54
N ASP A 26 11.07 -3.73 2.22
CA ASP A 26 11.82 -4.98 2.07
C ASP A 26 11.88 -5.78 3.36
N SER A 27 11.81 -5.12 4.50
CA SER A 27 11.85 -5.81 5.79
C SER A 27 10.44 -6.04 6.37
N SER A 28 9.40 -5.83 5.58
CA SER A 28 8.03 -5.94 6.05
C SER A 28 7.22 -6.92 5.21
N VAL A 29 6.31 -7.64 5.87
CA VAL A 29 5.35 -8.51 5.20
C VAL A 29 4.14 -7.70 4.76
N GLU A 30 3.78 -6.71 5.57
CA GLU A 30 2.63 -5.87 5.30
C GLU A 30 2.98 -4.41 5.51
N LEU A 31 2.15 -3.54 4.96
CA LEU A 31 2.23 -2.11 5.21
C LEU A 31 0.86 -1.64 5.69
N GLN A 32 0.82 -0.44 6.21
CA GLN A 32 -0.45 0.17 6.58
C GLN A 32 -0.84 1.18 5.52
N ILE A 33 -2.06 1.08 4.99
CA ILE A 33 -2.58 2.09 4.10
C ILE A 33 -3.55 2.98 4.85
N THR A 34 -3.56 4.25 4.48
CA THR A 34 -4.54 5.21 4.99
C THR A 34 -5.25 5.80 3.80
N VAL A 35 -6.56 5.67 3.79
CA VAL A 35 -7.41 6.15 2.69
C VAL A 35 -8.45 7.11 3.22
N THR A 36 -8.96 7.97 2.33
CA THR A 36 -10.01 8.91 2.69
C THR A 36 -11.38 8.29 2.42
N GLY A 37 -12.23 8.29 3.41
CA GLY A 37 -13.57 7.75 3.26
C GLY A 37 -14.39 8.54 2.26
N ARG A 38 -15.00 7.83 1.30
CA ARG A 38 -15.72 8.47 0.20
C ARG A 38 -17.01 9.15 0.62
N LYS A 39 -17.53 8.81 1.80
CA LYS A 39 -18.76 9.40 2.31
C LYS A 39 -18.50 10.43 3.39
N SER A 40 -17.61 10.10 4.32
CA SER A 40 -17.39 10.95 5.50
C SER A 40 -16.22 11.91 5.34
N GLY A 41 -15.29 11.63 4.44
CA GLY A 41 -14.05 12.37 4.34
C GLY A 41 -13.05 12.04 5.42
N ARG A 42 -13.39 11.14 6.34
CA ARG A 42 -12.47 10.74 7.41
C ARG A 42 -11.44 9.75 6.88
N GLU A 43 -10.31 9.71 7.57
CA GLU A 43 -9.26 8.76 7.22
C GLU A 43 -9.48 7.42 7.88
N PHE A 44 -9.18 6.36 7.14
CA PHE A 44 -9.24 4.99 7.63
C PHE A 44 -7.92 4.31 7.33
N SER A 45 -7.36 3.64 8.33
CA SER A 45 -6.08 2.94 8.18
C SER A 45 -6.28 1.46 8.41
N THR A 46 -5.59 0.65 7.61
CA THR A 46 -5.67 -0.80 7.74
C THR A 46 -4.37 -1.43 7.26
N PRO A 47 -3.93 -2.52 7.90
CA PRO A 47 -2.78 -3.26 7.40
C PRO A 47 -3.16 -4.08 6.17
N VAL A 48 -2.27 -4.15 5.20
CA VAL A 48 -2.48 -4.91 3.98
C VAL A 48 -1.18 -5.58 3.57
N TRP A 49 -1.30 -6.73 2.95
CA TRP A 49 -0.17 -7.36 2.28
C TRP A 49 0.13 -6.60 0.99
N PHE A 50 1.35 -6.67 0.55
CA PHE A 50 1.77 -6.01 -0.67
C PHE A 50 2.82 -6.84 -1.40
N VAL A 51 3.02 -6.54 -2.66
CA VAL A 51 4.18 -7.02 -3.42
C VAL A 51 4.83 -5.81 -4.08
N ARG A 52 6.11 -5.91 -4.34
CA ARG A 52 6.87 -4.82 -4.93
C ARG A 52 7.74 -5.34 -6.05
N GLU A 53 7.76 -4.60 -7.13
CA GLU A 53 8.61 -4.89 -8.27
C GLU A 53 9.30 -3.58 -8.65
N GLY A 54 10.58 -3.46 -8.28
CA GLY A 54 11.27 -2.19 -8.41
C GLY A 54 10.62 -1.11 -7.56
N LYS A 55 10.25 -0.01 -8.15
CA LYS A 55 9.58 1.08 -7.45
C LYS A 55 8.06 0.96 -7.47
N THR A 56 7.55 -0.05 -8.15
CA THR A 56 6.11 -0.25 -8.25
C THR A 56 5.63 -1.18 -7.14
N VAL A 57 4.62 -0.75 -6.41
CA VAL A 57 4.02 -1.52 -5.33
C VAL A 57 2.59 -1.84 -5.71
N TYR A 58 2.18 -3.07 -5.42
CA TYR A 58 0.83 -3.53 -5.72
C TYR A 58 0.14 -3.96 -4.43
N LEU A 59 -1.11 -3.55 -4.31
CA LEU A 59 -2.01 -4.01 -3.25
C LEU A 59 -3.17 -4.76 -3.90
N MET A 60 -3.71 -5.72 -3.17
CA MET A 60 -4.84 -6.47 -3.65
C MET A 60 -5.88 -6.52 -2.54
N PRO A 61 -7.10 -6.00 -2.76
CA PRO A 61 -8.12 -6.03 -1.72
C PRO A 61 -8.64 -7.45 -1.53
N VAL A 62 -8.78 -7.88 -0.26
CA VAL A 62 -9.17 -9.28 0.03
C VAL A 62 -10.56 -9.62 -0.47
N LYS A 63 -11.45 -8.63 -0.56
CA LYS A 63 -12.80 -8.82 -1.12
C LYS A 63 -12.91 -8.24 -2.52
N GLY A 64 -11.78 -8.03 -3.18
CA GLY A 64 -11.74 -7.48 -4.52
C GLY A 64 -12.40 -6.12 -4.59
N SER A 65 -13.13 -5.88 -5.65
CA SER A 65 -13.81 -4.60 -5.88
C SER A 65 -14.88 -4.28 -4.83
N MET A 66 -15.25 -5.24 -3.99
CA MET A 66 -16.24 -5.02 -2.95
C MET A 66 -15.63 -4.49 -1.65
N ASN A 67 -14.32 -4.47 -1.53
CA ASN A 67 -13.64 -3.99 -0.34
C ASN A 67 -13.87 -2.49 -0.15
N GLN A 68 -14.13 -2.08 1.08
CA GLN A 68 -14.44 -0.67 1.35
C GLN A 68 -13.25 0.25 1.05
N TRP A 69 -12.04 -0.15 1.44
CA TRP A 69 -10.90 0.72 1.18
C TRP A 69 -10.63 0.87 -0.32
N TYR A 70 -10.91 -0.16 -1.10
CA TYR A 70 -10.76 -0.06 -2.55
C TYR A 70 -11.76 0.93 -3.13
N LYS A 71 -13.01 0.88 -2.67
CA LYS A 71 -14.04 1.83 -3.12
C LYS A 71 -13.65 3.26 -2.75
N ASN A 72 -13.05 3.44 -1.59
CA ASN A 72 -12.56 4.75 -1.17
C ASN A 72 -11.46 5.26 -2.11
N VAL A 73 -10.55 4.37 -2.51
CA VAL A 73 -9.47 4.72 -3.44
C VAL A 73 -10.02 5.12 -4.82
N LEU A 74 -11.10 4.49 -5.26
CA LEU A 74 -11.71 4.88 -6.54
C LEU A 74 -12.11 6.34 -6.56
N LYS A 75 -12.54 6.87 -5.44
CA LYS A 75 -12.95 8.26 -5.35
C LYS A 75 -11.80 9.19 -5.04
N SER A 76 -11.00 8.86 -4.04
CA SER A 76 -9.88 9.69 -3.63
C SER A 76 -8.59 8.91 -3.83
N ARG A 77 -7.88 9.23 -4.87
CA ARG A 77 -6.73 8.45 -5.32
C ARG A 77 -5.42 8.77 -4.64
N ARG A 78 -5.43 9.72 -3.70
CA ARG A 78 -4.27 9.95 -2.83
C ARG A 78 -4.37 9.02 -1.65
N ILE A 79 -3.32 8.24 -1.42
CA ILE A 79 -3.24 7.34 -0.27
C ILE A 79 -1.96 7.63 0.48
N LYS A 80 -1.95 7.24 1.74
CA LYS A 80 -0.73 7.28 2.53
C LYS A 80 -0.36 5.84 2.86
N ILE A 81 0.92 5.50 2.73
CA ILE A 81 1.41 4.21 3.18
C ILE A 81 2.41 4.41 4.28
N SER A 82 2.45 3.47 5.21
CA SER A 82 3.41 3.51 6.31
C SER A 82 3.95 2.12 6.58
N SER A 83 5.22 2.07 6.95
CA SER A 83 5.87 0.85 7.38
C SER A 83 6.90 1.27 8.44
N GLY A 84 6.68 0.84 9.68
CA GLY A 84 7.51 1.30 10.78
C GLY A 84 7.40 2.81 10.94
N LYS A 85 8.52 3.49 10.89
CA LYS A 85 8.56 4.96 11.03
C LYS A 85 8.50 5.69 9.71
N VAL A 86 8.47 4.95 8.60
CA VAL A 86 8.46 5.54 7.27
C VAL A 86 7.02 5.72 6.82
N SER A 87 6.72 6.87 6.25
CA SER A 87 5.38 7.20 5.78
C SER A 87 5.48 8.11 4.57
N ILE A 88 4.64 7.87 3.57
CA ILE A 88 4.64 8.68 2.35
C ILE A 88 3.25 8.71 1.73
N GLU A 89 2.89 9.86 1.17
CA GLU A 89 1.66 9.99 0.38
C GLU A 89 1.95 9.79 -1.09
N LEU A 90 1.08 9.05 -1.75
CA LEU A 90 1.26 8.69 -3.15
C LEU A 90 -0.06 8.70 -3.88
N ALA A 91 0.03 8.85 -5.20
CA ALA A 91 -1.14 8.67 -6.05
C ALA A 91 -1.35 7.18 -6.28
N ALA A 92 -2.55 6.70 -6.04
CA ALA A 92 -2.92 5.31 -6.25
C ALA A 92 -3.61 5.16 -7.60
N LYS A 93 -3.32 4.07 -8.28
CA LYS A 93 -3.92 3.75 -9.56
C LYS A 93 -4.72 2.45 -9.43
N PRO A 94 -6.04 2.53 -9.44
CA PRO A 94 -6.86 1.31 -9.41
C PRO A 94 -6.70 0.51 -10.70
N ILE A 95 -6.72 -0.81 -10.56
CA ILE A 95 -6.58 -1.74 -11.68
C ILE A 95 -7.76 -2.69 -11.65
N ASN A 96 -8.51 -2.77 -12.75
CA ASN A 96 -9.61 -3.72 -12.88
C ASN A 96 -9.48 -4.59 -14.13
N ASP A 97 -8.37 -4.50 -14.84
CA ASP A 97 -8.07 -5.40 -15.95
C ASP A 97 -7.78 -6.77 -15.37
N LEU A 98 -8.60 -7.75 -15.70
CA LEU A 98 -8.52 -9.08 -15.10
C LEU A 98 -7.20 -9.79 -15.38
N LYS A 99 -6.59 -9.55 -16.52
CA LYS A 99 -5.28 -10.15 -16.82
C LYS A 99 -4.21 -9.57 -15.92
N ARG A 100 -4.25 -8.27 -15.71
CA ARG A 100 -3.28 -7.64 -14.81
C ARG A 100 -3.50 -8.06 -13.37
N VAL A 101 -4.75 -8.14 -12.95
CA VAL A 101 -5.04 -8.60 -11.58
C VAL A 101 -4.57 -10.03 -11.38
N ALA A 102 -4.76 -10.91 -12.37
CA ALA A 102 -4.28 -12.28 -12.29
C ALA A 102 -2.76 -12.34 -12.14
N SER A 103 -2.05 -11.51 -12.90
CA SER A 103 -0.59 -11.44 -12.82
C SER A 103 -0.14 -10.96 -11.44
N ILE A 104 -0.82 -9.96 -10.90
CA ILE A 104 -0.52 -9.45 -9.56
C ILE A 104 -0.81 -10.52 -8.50
N ALA A 105 -1.91 -11.25 -8.66
CA ALA A 105 -2.24 -12.35 -7.74
C ALA A 105 -1.13 -13.41 -7.73
N ASP A 106 -0.54 -13.69 -8.88
CA ASP A 106 0.58 -14.62 -8.94
C ASP A 106 1.79 -14.10 -8.15
N MET A 107 2.05 -12.81 -8.20
CA MET A 107 3.11 -12.22 -7.39
C MET A 107 2.83 -12.37 -5.90
N PHE A 108 1.57 -12.20 -5.51
CA PHE A 108 1.16 -12.41 -4.12
C PHE A 108 1.37 -13.85 -3.68
N ARG A 109 1.02 -14.81 -4.55
CA ARG A 109 1.22 -16.23 -4.24
C ARG A 109 2.69 -16.57 -4.06
N LYS A 110 3.55 -15.97 -4.86
CA LYS A 110 4.99 -16.21 -4.75
C LYS A 110 5.57 -15.65 -3.46
N LYS A 111 5.11 -14.48 -3.04
CA LYS A 111 5.64 -13.83 -1.84
C LYS A 111 5.01 -14.37 -0.56
N HIS A 112 3.70 -14.56 -0.55
CA HIS A 112 2.96 -14.86 0.68
C HIS A 112 2.52 -16.32 0.78
N GLY A 113 2.70 -17.10 -0.29
CA GLY A 113 2.30 -18.49 -0.34
C GLY A 113 0.90 -18.67 -0.92
N ALA A 114 0.76 -19.64 -1.82
CA ALA A 114 -0.51 -19.87 -2.51
C ALA A 114 -1.63 -20.25 -1.56
N ALA A 115 -1.31 -21.03 -0.50
CA ALA A 115 -2.32 -21.45 0.46
C ALA A 115 -2.89 -20.28 1.23
N ASP A 116 -2.03 -19.36 1.68
CA ASP A 116 -2.48 -18.19 2.44
C ASP A 116 -3.24 -17.21 1.55
N VAL A 117 -2.80 -17.03 0.31
CA VAL A 117 -3.53 -16.17 -0.60
C VAL A 117 -4.93 -16.72 -0.84
N LYS A 118 -5.04 -18.02 -1.08
CA LYS A 118 -6.34 -18.66 -1.26
C LYS A 118 -7.21 -18.53 -0.02
N ARG A 119 -6.59 -18.62 1.15
CA ARG A 119 -7.30 -18.56 2.43
C ARG A 119 -7.89 -17.19 2.71
N TYR A 120 -7.13 -16.11 2.42
CA TYR A 120 -7.52 -14.78 2.83
C TYR A 120 -8.16 -13.95 1.74
N TYR A 121 -7.89 -14.23 0.47
CA TYR A 121 -8.41 -13.44 -0.65
C TYR A 121 -9.60 -14.15 -1.28
N ALA A 122 -10.75 -13.50 -1.20
CA ALA A 122 -12.01 -14.11 -1.66
C ALA A 122 -12.34 -13.76 -3.10
N ARG A 123 -11.72 -12.71 -3.66
CA ARG A 123 -12.09 -12.21 -4.98
C ARG A 123 -10.89 -11.57 -5.66
N TYR A 124 -10.70 -11.85 -6.95
CA TYR A 124 -9.51 -11.43 -7.71
C TYR A 124 -9.92 -10.58 -8.90
N ASP A 125 -10.63 -9.49 -8.67
CA ASP A 125 -11.10 -8.62 -9.75
C ASP A 125 -10.59 -7.18 -9.63
N ALA A 126 -9.72 -6.90 -8.69
CA ALA A 126 -9.24 -5.56 -8.48
C ALA A 126 -7.86 -5.56 -7.83
N ALA A 127 -7.09 -4.54 -8.10
CA ALA A 127 -5.80 -4.30 -7.47
C ALA A 127 -5.55 -2.80 -7.46
N VAL A 128 -4.51 -2.39 -6.77
CA VAL A 128 -4.07 -0.99 -6.76
C VAL A 128 -2.58 -0.97 -6.95
N GLU A 129 -2.13 -0.06 -7.77
CA GLU A 129 -0.73 0.15 -8.07
C GLU A 129 -0.33 1.54 -7.63
N PHE A 130 0.88 1.69 -7.09
CA PHE A 130 1.47 3.01 -6.89
C PHE A 130 2.97 2.91 -7.08
N ASN A 131 3.58 4.05 -7.39
CA ASN A 131 5.00 4.10 -7.67
C ASN A 131 5.70 4.92 -6.59
N LEU A 132 6.78 4.35 -6.07
CA LEU A 132 7.64 5.07 -5.13
C LEU A 132 8.46 6.10 -5.89
N PRO A 133 8.84 7.21 -5.25
CA PRO A 133 9.66 8.22 -5.91
C PRO A 133 11.05 7.72 -6.24
#